data_0cb799a16330d61f10500937ceae06c0
#
_entry.id   0cb799a16330d61f10500937ceae06c0
#
_cell.length_a   1.000
_cell.length_b   1.000
_cell.length_c   1.000
_cell.angle_alpha   90.00
_cell.angle_beta   90.00
_cell.angle_gamma   90.00
#
_symmetry.space_group_name_H-M   'P 1'
#
loop_
_entity.id
_entity.type
_entity.pdbx_description
1 polymer ?
#
loop_
_entity_poly.entity_id
_entity_poly.type
_entity_poly.pdbx_seq_one_letter_code
_entity_poly.pdbx_strand_id
1 'polypeptide(L)' 'MALNIRNPEAERLAAELARQTGETKTEAVAQALRERLARIRRDRANASLADELEEIARQ' A
#
# COMPACT_ATOMS: atom_id res chain seq x y z
N MET A 1 -15.08 2.24 -11.72
CA MET A 1 -15.09 1.47 -10.47
C MET A 1 -15.68 2.32 -9.37
N ALA A 2 -16.78 1.89 -8.79
CA ALA A 2 -17.40 2.63 -7.70
C ALA A 2 -16.79 2.16 -6.39
N LEU A 3 -16.08 3.04 -5.71
CA LEU A 3 -15.45 2.72 -4.43
C LEU A 3 -16.30 3.36 -3.32
N ASN A 4 -16.97 2.52 -2.55
CA ASN A 4 -17.76 2.97 -1.42
C ASN A 4 -16.97 2.78 -0.13
N ILE A 5 -16.37 3.86 0.34
CA ILE A 5 -15.66 3.85 1.62
C ILE A 5 -16.60 4.45 2.66
N ARG A 6 -17.02 3.63 3.61
CA ARG A 6 -17.94 4.06 4.67
C ARG A 6 -17.24 4.55 5.93
N ASN A 7 -15.93 4.48 5.95
CA ASN A 7 -15.15 4.93 7.09
C ASN A 7 -14.87 6.45 6.94
N PRO A 8 -15.35 7.29 7.87
CA PRO A 8 -15.16 8.73 7.78
C PRO A 8 -13.70 9.16 7.78
N GLU A 9 -12.85 8.45 8.51
CA GLU A 9 -11.43 8.75 8.54
C GLU A 9 -10.76 8.43 7.21
N ALA A 10 -11.08 7.29 6.62
CA ALA A 10 -10.54 6.90 5.32
C ALA A 10 -10.99 7.89 4.24
N GLU A 11 -12.23 8.33 4.30
CA GLU A 11 -12.77 9.29 3.36
C GLU A 11 -12.06 10.64 3.47
N ARG A 12 -11.79 11.08 4.69
CA ARG A 12 -11.07 12.33 4.92
C ARG A 12 -9.64 12.25 4.41
N LEU A 13 -8.96 11.14 4.65
CA LEU A 13 -7.61 10.91 4.17
C LEU A 13 -7.56 10.86 2.65
N ALA A 14 -8.55 10.23 2.03
CA ALA A 14 -8.65 10.18 0.58
C ALA A 14 -8.85 11.58 -0.01
N ALA A 15 -9.70 12.40 0.62
CA ALA A 15 -9.93 13.77 0.18
C ALA A 15 -8.66 14.63 0.33
N GLU A 16 -7.96 14.46 1.43
CA GLU A 16 -6.72 15.18 1.70
C GLU A 16 -5.66 14.81 0.66
N LEU A 17 -5.50 13.53 0.40
CA LEU A 17 -4.53 13.04 -0.57
C LEU A 17 -4.86 13.51 -1.97
N ALA A 18 -6.14 13.44 -2.35
CA ALA A 18 -6.61 13.91 -3.66
C ALA A 18 -6.31 15.39 -3.86
N ARG A 19 -6.50 16.18 -2.82
CA ARG A 19 -6.26 17.62 -2.87
C ARG A 19 -4.77 17.93 -3.05
N GLN A 20 -3.91 17.19 -2.36
CA GLN A 20 -2.47 17.42 -2.43
C GLN A 20 -1.85 16.95 -3.75
N THR A 21 -2.43 15.91 -4.35
CA THR A 21 -1.91 15.34 -5.60
C THR A 21 -2.60 15.88 -6.84
N GLY A 22 -3.73 16.55 -6.69
CA GLY A 22 -4.53 17.00 -7.82
C GLY A 22 -5.32 15.90 -8.49
N GLU A 23 -5.45 14.75 -7.83
CA GLU A 23 -6.20 13.61 -8.35
C GLU A 23 -7.64 13.60 -7.83
N THR A 24 -8.49 12.76 -8.41
CA THR A 24 -9.80 12.50 -7.82
C THR A 24 -9.63 11.60 -6.60
N LYS A 25 -10.66 11.55 -5.73
CA LYS A 25 -10.60 10.68 -4.55
C LYS A 25 -10.38 9.22 -4.95
N THR A 26 -11.07 8.76 -5.99
CA THR A 26 -10.95 7.39 -6.46
C THR A 26 -9.54 7.10 -6.95
N GLU A 27 -8.96 8.00 -7.72
CA GLU A 27 -7.60 7.86 -8.23
C GLU A 27 -6.58 7.87 -7.09
N ALA A 28 -6.76 8.79 -6.14
CA ALA A 28 -5.86 8.88 -4.99
C ALA A 28 -5.88 7.61 -4.16
N VAL A 29 -7.07 7.06 -3.90
CA VAL A 29 -7.21 5.82 -3.15
C VAL A 29 -6.62 4.65 -3.92
N ALA A 30 -6.91 4.54 -5.20
CA ALA A 30 -6.38 3.46 -6.04
C ALA A 30 -4.86 3.49 -6.07
N GLN A 31 -4.28 4.67 -6.22
CA GLN A 31 -2.83 4.82 -6.23
C GLN A 31 -2.21 4.46 -4.88
N ALA A 32 -2.83 4.92 -3.80
CA ALA A 32 -2.36 4.62 -2.45
C ALA A 32 -2.38 3.12 -2.16
N LEU A 33 -3.45 2.44 -2.62
CA LEU A 33 -3.57 1.00 -2.44
C LEU A 33 -2.51 0.25 -3.24
N ARG A 34 -2.26 0.67 -4.47
CA ARG A 34 -1.22 0.07 -5.29
C ARG A 34 0.16 0.22 -4.66
N GLU A 35 0.45 1.41 -4.14
CA GLU A 35 1.71 1.68 -3.46
C GLU A 35 1.88 0.84 -2.21
N ARG A 36 0.82 0.71 -1.41
CA ARG A 36 0.86 -0.10 -0.20
C ARG A 36 1.06 -1.58 -0.53
N LEU A 37 0.36 -2.09 -1.54
CA LEU A 37 0.53 -3.46 -1.98
C LEU A 37 1.95 -3.73 -2.47
N ALA A 38 2.51 -2.80 -3.24
CA ALA A 38 3.87 -2.92 -3.73
C ALA A 38 4.86 -2.96 -2.58
N ARG A 39 4.64 -2.15 -1.55
CA ARG A 39 5.48 -2.13 -0.36
C ARG A 39 5.42 -3.45 0.40
N ILE A 40 4.20 -3.98 0.59
CA ILE A 40 4.01 -5.25 1.29
C ILE A 40 4.68 -6.39 0.53
N ARG A 41 4.53 -6.41 -0.79
CA ARG A 41 5.16 -7.43 -1.63
C ARG A 41 6.68 -7.38 -1.54
N ARG A 42 7.22 -6.17 -1.52
CA ARG A 42 8.66 -5.98 -1.39
C ARG A 42 9.17 -6.44 -0.03
N ASP A 43 8.44 -6.10 1.04
CA ASP A 43 8.79 -6.50 2.39
C ASP A 43 8.74 -8.01 2.56
N ARG A 44 7.73 -8.66 1.96
CA ARG A 44 7.63 -10.12 1.98
C ARG A 44 8.74 -10.79 1.21
N ALA A 45 9.10 -10.25 0.05
CA ALA A 45 10.20 -10.77 -0.74
C ALA A 45 11.52 -10.66 0.02
N ASN A 46 11.75 -9.53 0.68
CA ASN A 46 12.94 -9.33 1.49
C ASN A 46 12.96 -10.26 2.70
N ALA A 47 11.81 -10.48 3.34
CA ALA A 47 11.71 -11.39 4.47
C ALA A 47 12.01 -12.82 4.05
N SER A 48 11.47 -13.27 2.92
CA SER A 48 11.76 -14.61 2.37
C SER A 48 13.24 -14.79 2.07
N LEU A 49 13.84 -13.76 1.48
CA LEU A 49 15.26 -13.80 1.16
C LEU A 49 16.11 -13.89 2.43
N ALA A 50 15.74 -13.12 3.45
CA ALA A 50 16.45 -13.15 4.73
C ALA A 50 16.33 -14.51 5.40
N ASP A 51 15.15 -15.13 5.33
CA ASP A 51 14.93 -16.48 5.88
C ASP A 51 15.80 -17.51 5.17
N GLU A 52 15.88 -17.43 3.85
CA GLU A 52 16.73 -18.35 3.07
C GLU A 52 18.20 -18.16 3.42
N LEU A 53 18.64 -16.94 3.57
CA LEU A 53 20.02 -16.64 3.93
C LEU A 53 20.35 -17.14 5.33
N GLU A 54 19.41 -17.02 6.28
CA GLU A 54 19.59 -17.55 7.62
C GLU A 54 19.74 -19.07 7.62
N GLU A 55 18.94 -19.77 6.84
CA GLU A 55 19.03 -21.22 6.71
C GLU A 55 20.38 -21.65 6.16
N ILE A 56 20.87 -20.94 5.15
CA ILE A 56 22.18 -21.23 4.54
C ILE A 56 23.29 -20.97 5.56
N ALA A 57 23.16 -19.91 6.34
CA ALA A 57 24.17 -19.57 7.34
C ALA A 57 24.23 -20.57 8.50
N ARG A 58 23.15 -21.30 8.76
CA ARG A 58 23.10 -22.29 9.83
C ARG A 58 23.67 -23.65 9.45
N GLN A 59 23.92 -23.88 8.19
CA GLN A 59 24.45 -25.15 7.73
C GLN A 59 25.97 -25.24 7.88
#